data_14e1d792bf70db897f9ada5096acedcc
#
_entry.id   14e1d792bf70db897f9ada5096acedcc
#
_cell.length_a   1.000
_cell.length_b   1.000
_cell.length_c   1.000
_cell.angle_alpha   90.00
_cell.angle_beta   90.00
_cell.angle_gamma   90.00
#
_symmetry.space_group_name_H-M   'P 1'
#
loop_
_entity.id
_entity.type
_entity.pdbx_description
1 polymer ?
#
loop_
_entity_poly.entity_id
_entity_poly.type
_entity_poly.pdbx_seq_one_letter_code
_entity_poly.pdbx_strand_id
1 'polypeptide(L)' 'MPTTTYIIRFAHRVPTTTAPYEEQEHTTLATAWESFRLFAEPDSAEVYSQIELAEYNYAEDTDRLIARTEFSF' A
#
# COMPACT_ATOMS: atom_id res chain seq x y z
N MET A 1 -7.13 19.70 11.74
CA MET A 1 -6.36 18.43 11.78
C MET A 1 -6.92 17.49 10.73
N PRO A 2 -6.09 16.91 9.89
CA PRO A 2 -6.57 15.90 8.97
C PRO A 2 -7.08 14.69 9.75
N THR A 3 -8.23 14.17 9.32
CA THR A 3 -8.81 12.97 9.92
C THR A 3 -8.45 11.72 9.13
N THR A 4 -7.74 11.88 8.03
CA THR A 4 -7.39 10.77 7.14
C THR A 4 -5.90 10.72 6.85
N THR A 5 -5.42 9.52 6.59
CA THR A 5 -4.08 9.29 6.06
C THR A 5 -4.20 8.26 4.93
N TYR A 6 -3.13 8.12 4.16
CA TYR A 6 -3.10 7.20 3.03
C TYR A 6 -2.01 6.18 3.26
N ILE A 7 -2.36 4.92 3.15
CA ILE A 7 -1.46 3.81 3.48
C ILE A 7 -1.25 2.95 2.24
N ILE A 8 0.01 2.67 1.93
CA ILE A 8 0.37 1.69 0.92
C ILE A 8 0.78 0.43 1.65
N ARG A 9 0.12 -0.68 1.34
CA ARG A 9 0.39 -1.99 1.94
C ARG A 9 1.04 -2.88 0.92
N PHE A 10 2.16 -3.49 1.32
CA PHE A 10 2.93 -4.38 0.46
C PHE A 10 2.83 -5.80 1.00
N ALA A 11 2.28 -6.70 0.22
CA ALA A 11 2.26 -8.12 0.57
C ALA A 11 3.46 -8.80 -0.11
N HIS A 12 4.36 -9.34 0.68
CA HIS A 12 5.55 -10.02 0.16
C HIS A 12 5.17 -11.33 -0.50
N ARG A 13 5.82 -11.64 -1.62
CA ARG A 13 5.58 -12.89 -2.35
C ARG A 13 5.99 -14.10 -1.53
N VAL A 14 7.10 -13.98 -0.81
CA VAL A 14 7.54 -15.00 0.15
C VAL A 14 7.47 -14.36 1.53
N PRO A 15 6.42 -14.66 2.30
CA PRO A 15 6.28 -14.07 3.64
C PRO A 15 7.45 -14.45 4.52
N THR A 16 7.99 -13.45 5.23
CA THR A 16 9.01 -13.72 6.25
C THR A 16 8.32 -13.84 7.59
N THR A 17 9.00 -14.49 8.53
CA THR A 17 8.43 -14.67 9.87
C THR A 17 8.35 -13.36 10.65
N THR A 18 9.17 -12.36 10.26
CA THR A 18 9.26 -11.10 10.99
C THR A 18 8.39 -9.99 10.43
N ALA A 19 8.14 -10.01 9.11
CA ALA A 19 7.38 -8.93 8.47
C ALA A 19 6.69 -9.43 7.20
N PRO A 20 5.53 -10.11 7.32
CA PRO A 20 4.79 -10.57 6.15
C PRO A 20 4.21 -9.40 5.34
N TYR A 21 4.06 -8.25 5.96
CA TYR A 21 3.57 -7.03 5.31
C TYR A 21 4.46 -5.86 5.64
N GLU A 22 4.56 -4.96 4.69
CA GLU A 22 5.12 -3.63 4.90
C GLU A 22 4.04 -2.61 4.69
N GLU A 23 4.11 -1.48 5.39
CA GLU A 23 3.20 -0.38 5.19
C GLU A 23 3.99 0.92 5.06
N GLN A 24 3.48 1.81 4.23
CA GLN A 24 4.05 3.13 4.05
C GLN A 24 2.92 4.14 4.18
N GLU A 25 3.07 5.11 5.08
CA GLU A 25 2.03 6.10 5.35
C GLU A 25 2.36 7.43 4.69
N HIS A 26 1.35 8.05 4.11
CA HIS A 26 1.46 9.35 3.45
C HIS A 26 0.36 10.27 3.94
N THR A 27 0.67 11.56 4.07
CA THR A 27 -0.29 12.55 4.55
C THR A 27 -1.21 13.07 3.45
N THR A 28 -0.80 12.94 2.18
CA THR A 28 -1.60 13.41 1.05
C THR A 28 -1.80 12.30 0.04
N LEU A 29 -2.93 12.36 -0.68
CA LEU A 29 -3.22 11.39 -1.73
C LEU A 29 -2.22 11.51 -2.88
N ALA A 30 -1.78 12.74 -3.20
CA ALA A 30 -0.82 12.96 -4.28
C ALA A 30 0.50 12.22 -4.05
N THR A 31 1.08 12.33 -2.85
CA THR A 31 2.32 11.64 -2.53
C THR A 31 2.14 10.13 -2.45
N ALA A 32 0.98 9.67 -1.96
CA ALA A 32 0.66 8.26 -1.91
C ALA A 32 0.55 7.66 -3.31
N TRP A 33 -0.13 8.34 -4.23
CA TRP A 33 -0.24 7.90 -5.62
C TRP A 33 1.12 7.82 -6.30
N GLU A 34 1.96 8.81 -6.07
CA GLU A 34 3.31 8.84 -6.65
C GLU A 34 4.13 7.62 -6.21
N SER A 35 4.12 7.32 -4.91
CA SER A 35 4.78 6.13 -4.38
C SER A 35 4.15 4.84 -4.91
N PHE A 36 2.82 4.77 -4.94
CA PHE A 36 2.11 3.60 -5.44
C PHE A 36 2.53 3.27 -6.88
N ARG A 37 2.60 4.28 -7.73
CA ARG A 37 3.01 4.09 -9.13
C ARG A 37 4.44 3.60 -9.27
N LEU A 38 5.34 4.06 -8.41
CA LEU A 38 6.72 3.60 -8.43
C LEU A 38 6.82 2.11 -8.09
N PHE A 39 6.04 1.65 -7.13
CA PHE A 39 6.04 0.25 -6.71
C PHE A 39 5.17 -0.65 -7.60
N ALA A 40 4.26 -0.08 -8.37
CA ALA A 40 3.39 -0.85 -9.26
C ALA A 40 4.08 -1.26 -10.57
N GLU A 41 5.39 -1.12 -10.64
CA GLU A 41 6.19 -1.52 -11.80
C GLU A 41 6.35 -3.04 -11.84
N PRO A 42 6.49 -3.63 -13.04
CA PRO A 42 6.63 -5.09 -13.18
C PRO A 42 7.77 -5.70 -12.36
N ASP A 43 8.85 -4.96 -12.15
CA ASP A 43 10.00 -5.44 -11.40
C ASP A 43 9.65 -5.76 -9.95
N SER A 44 8.64 -5.12 -9.40
CA SER A 44 8.18 -5.37 -8.03
C SER A 44 7.57 -6.75 -7.85
N ALA A 45 7.20 -7.42 -8.94
CA ALA A 45 6.64 -8.77 -8.90
C ALA A 45 7.59 -9.80 -8.32
N GLU A 46 8.90 -9.53 -8.36
CA GLU A 46 9.89 -10.44 -7.76
C GLU A 46 9.82 -10.44 -6.24
N VAL A 47 9.40 -9.33 -5.65
CA VAL A 47 9.39 -9.13 -4.19
C VAL A 47 7.99 -9.20 -3.63
N TYR A 48 7.03 -8.61 -4.32
CA TYR A 48 5.66 -8.45 -3.83
C TYR A 48 4.67 -9.25 -4.66
N SER A 49 3.67 -9.83 -4.01
CA SER A 49 2.55 -10.46 -4.68
C SER A 49 1.42 -9.46 -4.94
N GLN A 50 1.35 -8.41 -4.12
CA GLN A 50 0.27 -7.44 -4.19
C GLN A 50 0.70 -6.14 -3.53
N ILE A 51 0.21 -5.02 -4.06
CA ILE A 51 0.37 -3.70 -3.45
C ILE A 51 -1.00 -3.04 -3.44
N GLU A 52 -1.38 -2.46 -2.31
CA GLU A 52 -2.66 -1.78 -2.15
C GLU A 52 -2.44 -0.35 -1.66
N LEU A 53 -3.30 0.56 -2.13
CA LEU A 53 -3.39 1.93 -1.63
C LEU A 53 -4.75 2.10 -1.00
N ALA A 54 -4.79 2.50 0.26
CA ALA A 54 -6.02 2.69 1.01
C ALA A 54 -6.04 4.04 1.73
N GLU A 55 -7.23 4.56 1.93
CA GLU A 55 -7.46 5.75 2.76
C GLU A 55 -7.93 5.27 4.13
N TYR A 56 -7.24 5.70 5.17
CA TYR A 56 -7.63 5.39 6.55
C TYR A 56 -8.21 6.62 7.22
N ASN A 57 -9.39 6.46 7.82
CA ASN A 57 -10.06 7.53 8.55
C ASN A 57 -9.93 7.28 10.05
N TYR A 58 -9.19 8.15 10.74
CA TYR A 58 -8.94 8.03 12.17
C TYR A 58 -10.20 8.22 13.02
N ALA A 59 -11.08 9.12 12.57
CA ALA A 59 -12.27 9.46 13.34
C ALA A 59 -13.26 8.29 13.37
N GLU A 60 -13.36 7.55 12.28
CA GLU A 60 -14.30 6.44 12.15
C GLU A 60 -13.65 5.08 12.30
N ASP A 61 -12.31 5.04 12.34
CA ASP A 61 -11.54 3.81 12.40
C ASP A 61 -11.92 2.87 11.25
N THR A 62 -11.98 3.42 10.04
CA THR A 62 -12.33 2.68 8.83
C THR A 62 -11.28 2.91 7.75
N ASP A 63 -11.12 1.95 6.86
CA ASP A 63 -10.30 2.15 5.68
C ASP A 63 -11.09 1.86 4.42
N ARG A 64 -10.64 2.47 3.33
CA ARG A 64 -11.27 2.32 2.02
C ARG A 64 -10.18 2.07 0.99
N LEU A 65 -10.32 0.98 0.26
CA LEU A 65 -9.39 0.65 -0.81
C LEU A 65 -9.57 1.65 -1.96
N ILE A 66 -8.46 2.25 -2.40
CA ILE A 66 -8.45 3.18 -3.52
C ILE A 66 -7.94 2.47 -4.78
N ALA A 67 -6.87 1.69 -4.64
CA ALA A 67 -6.25 1.00 -5.77
C ALA A 67 -5.54 -0.25 -5.31
N ARG A 68 -5.42 -1.22 -6.19
CA ARG A 68 -4.71 -2.46 -5.92
C ARG A 68 -4.06 -2.97 -7.20
N THR A 69 -2.83 -3.45 -7.08
CA THR A 69 -2.13 -4.12 -8.15
C THR A 69 -1.70 -5.49 -7.67
N GLU A 70 -2.08 -6.52 -8.41
CA GLU A 70 -1.65 -7.88 -8.15
C GLU A 70 -0.62 -8.28 -9.21
N PHE A 71 0.44 -8.92 -8.76
CA PHE A 71 1.52 -9.35 -9.65
C PHE A 71 1.43 -10.85 -9.90
N SER A 72 1.42 -11.23 -11.16
CA SER A 72 1.43 -12.63 -11.56
C SER A 72 2.84 -13.04 -11.96
N PHE A 73 3.18 -14.25 -11.62
CA PHE A 73 4.42 -14.88 -12.09
C PHE A 73 4.09 -15.98 -13.05
#